data_6c30dfb15a5ca963740afa3a10e9848b
#
_entry.id   6c30dfb15a5ca963740afa3a10e9848b
#
_cell.length_a   1.000
_cell.length_b   1.000
_cell.length_c   1.000
_cell.angle_alpha   90.00
_cell.angle_beta   90.00
_cell.angle_gamma   90.00
#
_symmetry.space_group_name_H-M   'P 1'
#
loop_
_entity.id
_entity.type
_entity.pdbx_description
1 polymer ?
#
loop_
_entity_poly.entity_id
_entity_poly.type
_entity_poly.pdbx_seq_one_letter_code
_entity_poly.pdbx_strand_id
1 'polypeptide(L)'
;MQRGHLMKQLKQHEQLCWYIGIILFYFIMAILTPLSFVDWHWYLNSHISSLGQDLMKTNGRYLGNFLEILAMHSAIFKYLSYTALSCLMIYFCSMIVNVNKKFIYILICFTFLIMIPSGVYSETYGWIAGFYNYIPSSIISLFILYTIIYILYGDEEASINNLWLFLTACLFGQLFIENITIYNSLIILIGASIYGIQHKKLNYYLIVGFMLSCIGAIIMFLNPIYFKIIDGKTIYHSISDKVGILHKIGTTLLMDFPKYIFLNQYLILVVISVIITILLVRNTIFVNQHVVIKFAIMYGLYSLPFYKLLIYDQFHFEIYTKSFSIALLNFLICAVFFAVLIYSTVILISEKYLRAIALGCLISIVLSTLPLLVVAPIGNRNFYFIYVLWLIFLLSFVKQFDGNINKVTTIVKAIACAHSLILVIGFSL
;
A
#
# COMPACT_ATOMS: atom_id res chain seq x y z
N MET A 1 21.47 24.39 32.27
CA MET A 1 20.63 24.87 31.15
C MET A 1 21.32 24.78 29.78
N GLN A 2 22.54 25.22 29.55
CA GLN A 2 23.26 25.22 28.26
C GLN A 2 23.41 23.84 27.62
N ARG A 3 23.73 22.79 28.40
CA ARG A 3 23.90 21.42 27.88
C ARG A 3 22.62 20.83 27.26
N GLY A 4 21.45 21.14 27.83
CA GLY A 4 20.16 20.70 27.30
C GLY A 4 19.79 21.39 25.98
N HIS A 5 20.14 22.67 25.84
CA HIS A 5 19.91 23.45 24.62
C HIS A 5 20.79 22.94 23.46
N LEU A 6 22.08 22.68 23.73
CA LEU A 6 23.01 22.12 22.75
C LEU A 6 22.58 20.73 22.25
N MET A 7 22.15 19.85 23.15
CA MET A 7 21.64 18.51 22.79
C MET A 7 20.38 18.60 21.91
N LYS A 8 19.50 19.57 22.18
CA LYS A 8 18.29 19.79 21.36
C LYS A 8 18.65 20.28 19.95
N GLN A 9 19.60 21.19 19.84
CA GLN A 9 20.10 21.69 18.56
C GLN A 9 20.77 20.58 17.73
N LEU A 10 21.65 19.80 18.33
CA LEU A 10 22.31 18.67 17.67
C LEU A 10 21.27 17.65 17.13
N LYS A 11 20.23 17.35 17.90
CA LYS A 11 19.16 16.45 17.46
C LYS A 11 18.34 17.04 16.30
N GLN A 12 18.10 18.33 16.29
CA GLN A 12 17.42 19.00 15.17
C GLN A 12 18.27 18.99 13.90
N HIS A 13 19.57 19.25 13.99
CA HIS A 13 20.49 19.16 12.86
C HIS A 13 20.57 17.72 12.30
N GLU A 14 20.65 16.72 13.15
CA GLU A 14 20.62 15.33 12.73
C GLU A 14 19.34 14.98 11.96
N GLN A 15 18.17 15.41 12.45
CA GLN A 15 16.89 15.19 11.76
C GLN A 15 16.84 15.87 10.39
N LEU A 16 17.37 17.10 10.30
CA LEU A 16 17.45 17.84 9.04
C LEU A 16 18.33 17.09 8.03
N CYS A 17 19.50 16.58 8.46
CA CYS A 17 20.38 15.79 7.61
C CYS A 17 19.67 14.56 7.05
N TRP A 18 18.85 13.88 7.87
CA TRP A 18 18.08 12.74 7.43
C TRP A 18 16.99 13.11 6.40
N TYR A 19 16.26 14.22 6.61
CA TYR A 19 15.27 14.69 5.62
C TYR A 19 15.93 15.00 4.29
N ILE A 20 17.06 15.70 4.31
CA ILE A 20 17.84 15.99 3.10
C ILE A 20 18.33 14.68 2.46
N GLY A 21 18.82 13.73 3.27
CA GLY A 21 19.26 12.42 2.80
C GLY A 21 18.15 11.62 2.09
N ILE A 22 16.93 11.61 2.64
CA ILE A 22 15.76 10.96 2.02
C ILE A 22 15.41 11.62 0.69
N ILE A 23 15.39 12.95 0.63
CA ILE A 23 15.12 13.69 -0.60
C ILE A 23 16.19 13.38 -1.66
N LEU A 24 17.47 13.45 -1.29
CA LEU A 24 18.58 13.13 -2.18
C LEU A 24 18.54 11.69 -2.66
N PHE A 25 18.22 10.74 -1.79
CA PHE A 25 18.04 9.34 -2.17
C PHE A 25 17.03 9.19 -3.30
N TYR A 26 15.81 9.70 -3.15
CA TYR A 26 14.78 9.57 -4.18
C TYR A 26 15.12 10.38 -5.44
N PHE A 27 15.82 11.50 -5.31
CA PHE A 27 16.32 12.26 -6.46
C PHE A 27 17.35 11.46 -7.27
N ILE A 28 18.29 10.79 -6.58
CA ILE A 28 19.26 9.89 -7.22
C ILE A 28 18.56 8.71 -7.88
N MET A 29 17.60 8.08 -7.16
CA MET A 29 16.82 6.98 -7.74
C MET A 29 16.03 7.42 -8.98
N ALA A 30 15.47 8.63 -9.00
CA ALA A 30 14.80 9.18 -10.18
C ALA A 30 15.74 9.33 -11.38
N ILE A 31 17.02 9.69 -11.17
CA ILE A 31 18.05 9.75 -12.21
C ILE A 31 18.39 8.34 -12.70
N LEU A 32 18.62 7.41 -11.78
CA LEU A 32 19.08 6.06 -12.08
C LEU A 32 17.98 5.17 -12.70
N THR A 33 16.69 5.47 -12.46
CA THR A 33 15.59 4.66 -13.03
C THR A 33 15.57 4.79 -14.56
N PRO A 34 15.89 3.70 -15.31
CA PRO A 34 15.94 3.73 -16.75
C PRO A 34 14.55 3.75 -17.37
N LEU A 35 14.48 4.09 -18.66
CA LEU A 35 13.27 3.84 -19.46
C LEU A 35 13.22 2.36 -19.83
N SER A 36 12.07 1.72 -19.57
CA SER A 36 11.79 0.35 -19.99
C SER A 36 11.22 0.31 -21.41
N PHE A 37 10.97 -0.91 -21.93
CA PHE A 37 10.41 -1.11 -23.26
C PHE A 37 9.11 -0.33 -23.50
N VAL A 38 8.19 -0.35 -22.54
CA VAL A 38 6.90 0.35 -22.62
C VAL A 38 7.10 1.87 -22.57
N ASP A 39 8.03 2.34 -21.74
CA ASP A 39 8.36 3.75 -21.61
C ASP A 39 8.93 4.30 -22.93
N TRP A 40 9.80 3.53 -23.63
CA TRP A 40 10.32 3.89 -24.95
C TRP A 40 9.21 3.98 -26.00
N HIS A 41 8.20 3.10 -25.93
CA HIS A 41 7.06 3.18 -26.83
C HIS A 41 6.31 4.52 -26.67
N TRP A 42 6.06 4.95 -25.42
CA TRP A 42 5.44 6.24 -25.13
C TRP A 42 6.33 7.41 -25.54
N TYR A 43 7.64 7.34 -25.24
CA TYR A 43 8.59 8.40 -25.61
C TYR A 43 8.63 8.65 -27.13
N LEU A 44 8.61 7.58 -27.92
CA LEU A 44 8.73 7.69 -29.40
C LEU A 44 7.40 8.00 -30.08
N ASN A 45 6.28 7.53 -29.56
CA ASN A 45 4.99 7.54 -30.26
C ASN A 45 3.97 8.53 -29.68
N SER A 46 4.24 9.15 -28.53
CA SER A 46 3.34 10.12 -27.91
C SER A 46 4.00 11.47 -27.78
N HIS A 47 3.24 12.52 -28.08
CA HIS A 47 3.69 13.89 -27.99
C HIS A 47 2.73 14.72 -27.13
N ILE A 48 3.23 15.77 -26.49
CA ILE A 48 2.38 16.68 -25.70
C ILE A 48 1.29 17.31 -26.57
N SER A 49 1.57 17.53 -27.87
CA SER A 49 0.60 18.06 -28.83
C SER A 49 -0.52 17.09 -29.22
N SER A 50 -0.29 15.79 -29.15
CA SER A 50 -1.27 14.72 -29.47
C SER A 50 -1.84 14.02 -28.23
N LEU A 51 -1.54 14.53 -27.04
CA LEU A 51 -1.80 13.91 -25.74
C LEU A 51 -3.25 13.40 -25.61
N GLY A 52 -4.26 14.18 -25.98
CA GLY A 52 -5.65 13.78 -25.88
C GLY A 52 -6.00 12.55 -26.72
N GLN A 53 -5.43 12.44 -27.93
CA GLN A 53 -5.65 11.28 -28.81
C GLN A 53 -4.91 10.04 -28.28
N ASP A 54 -3.70 10.21 -27.76
CA ASP A 54 -2.86 9.12 -27.28
C ASP A 54 -3.44 8.52 -26.00
N LEU A 55 -3.96 9.34 -25.09
CA LEU A 55 -4.67 8.88 -23.89
C LEU A 55 -5.92 8.06 -24.22
N MET A 56 -6.63 8.37 -25.28
CA MET A 56 -7.85 7.65 -25.68
C MET A 56 -7.56 6.30 -26.38
N LYS A 57 -6.36 6.13 -26.94
CA LYS A 57 -5.99 4.92 -27.68
C LYS A 57 -5.50 3.77 -26.81
N THR A 58 -5.12 4.03 -25.55
CA THR A 58 -4.39 3.07 -24.71
C THR A 58 -5.29 2.39 -23.68
N ASN A 59 -5.50 3.03 -22.54
CA ASN A 59 -6.34 2.53 -21.45
C ASN A 59 -6.95 3.69 -20.69
N GLY A 60 -7.86 3.41 -19.73
CA GLY A 60 -8.54 4.44 -18.95
C GLY A 60 -7.70 5.10 -17.85
N ARG A 61 -6.41 4.83 -17.76
CA ARG A 61 -5.48 5.41 -16.76
C ARG A 61 -5.04 6.81 -17.15
N TYR A 62 -6.00 7.69 -17.42
CA TYR A 62 -5.75 9.00 -18.03
C TYR A 62 -4.73 9.84 -17.26
N LEU A 63 -4.84 9.93 -15.93
CA LEU A 63 -3.91 10.73 -15.12
C LEU A 63 -2.55 10.04 -14.95
N GLY A 64 -2.52 8.73 -14.78
CA GLY A 64 -1.27 7.97 -14.71
C GLY A 64 -0.46 8.12 -16.00
N ASN A 65 -1.09 7.85 -17.16
CA ASN A 65 -0.47 8.00 -18.47
C ASN A 65 -0.06 9.46 -18.77
N PHE A 66 -0.87 10.44 -18.35
CA PHE A 66 -0.52 11.85 -18.48
C PHE A 66 0.79 12.19 -17.76
N LEU A 67 0.92 11.80 -16.48
CA LEU A 67 2.13 12.04 -15.70
C LEU A 67 3.33 11.27 -16.28
N GLU A 68 3.11 10.05 -16.76
CA GLU A 68 4.10 9.21 -17.43
C GLU A 68 4.66 9.91 -18.68
N ILE A 69 3.79 10.37 -19.58
CA ILE A 69 4.20 11.08 -20.81
C ILE A 69 4.99 12.35 -20.46
N LEU A 70 4.53 13.15 -19.48
CA LEU A 70 5.28 14.33 -19.04
C LEU A 70 6.67 13.98 -18.51
N ALA A 71 6.77 12.91 -17.74
CA ALA A 71 8.05 12.47 -17.17
C ALA A 71 9.03 11.96 -18.24
N MET A 72 8.53 11.35 -19.30
CA MET A 72 9.36 10.88 -20.41
C MET A 72 9.89 12.02 -21.28
N HIS A 73 9.11 13.08 -21.47
CA HIS A 73 9.52 14.23 -22.27
C HIS A 73 10.23 15.33 -21.47
N SER A 74 10.26 15.26 -20.14
CA SER A 74 10.92 16.23 -19.28
C SER A 74 11.67 15.56 -18.12
N ALA A 75 13.00 15.50 -18.24
CA ALA A 75 13.85 14.97 -17.16
C ALA A 75 13.68 15.75 -15.85
N ILE A 76 13.53 17.08 -15.92
CA ILE A 76 13.30 17.92 -14.73
C ILE A 76 11.99 17.53 -14.07
N PHE A 77 10.90 17.40 -14.83
CA PHE A 77 9.62 16.94 -14.30
C PHE A 77 9.74 15.55 -13.68
N LYS A 78 10.39 14.59 -14.37
CA LYS A 78 10.65 13.23 -13.85
C LYS A 78 11.34 13.29 -12.49
N TYR A 79 12.47 14.01 -12.36
CA TYR A 79 13.26 14.03 -11.14
C TYR A 79 12.53 14.68 -9.98
N LEU A 80 11.87 15.81 -10.21
CA LEU A 80 11.14 16.54 -9.18
C LEU A 80 9.88 15.81 -8.74
N SER A 81 9.05 15.34 -9.68
CA SER A 81 7.78 14.66 -9.36
C SER A 81 8.00 13.28 -8.73
N TYR A 82 8.98 12.51 -9.21
CA TYR A 82 9.34 11.24 -8.59
C TYR A 82 9.76 11.43 -7.13
N THR A 83 10.64 12.39 -6.87
CA THR A 83 11.11 12.73 -5.53
C THR A 83 9.96 13.21 -4.64
N ALA A 84 9.15 14.16 -5.14
CA ALA A 84 8.04 14.73 -4.39
C ALA A 84 6.98 13.69 -4.03
N LEU A 85 6.57 12.85 -4.98
CA LEU A 85 5.58 11.79 -4.76
C LEU A 85 6.09 10.73 -3.77
N SER A 86 7.38 10.36 -3.86
CA SER A 86 7.98 9.42 -2.91
C SER A 86 8.02 9.98 -1.48
N CYS A 87 8.43 11.25 -1.32
CA CYS A 87 8.39 11.94 -0.02
C CYS A 87 6.96 12.11 0.49
N LEU A 88 6.01 12.41 -0.40
CA LEU A 88 4.59 12.54 -0.06
C LEU A 88 4.00 11.20 0.43
N MET A 89 4.39 10.07 -0.17
CA MET A 89 4.01 8.74 0.30
C MET A 89 4.47 8.50 1.74
N ILE A 90 5.74 8.80 2.06
CA ILE A 90 6.28 8.70 3.43
C ILE A 90 5.48 9.58 4.39
N TYR A 91 5.21 10.81 3.98
CA TYR A 91 4.46 11.77 4.78
C TYR A 91 3.05 11.24 5.09
N PHE A 92 2.30 10.78 4.08
CA PHE A 92 0.95 10.24 4.26
C PHE A 92 0.93 8.99 5.15
N CYS A 93 1.85 8.03 4.94
CA CYS A 93 1.95 6.85 5.80
C CYS A 93 2.16 7.23 7.27
N SER A 94 2.98 8.24 7.55
CA SER A 94 3.24 8.69 8.93
C SER A 94 2.07 9.51 9.50
N MET A 95 1.38 10.31 8.68
CA MET A 95 0.29 11.19 9.07
C MET A 95 -0.97 10.41 9.47
N ILE A 96 -1.32 9.37 8.71
CA ILE A 96 -2.52 8.56 8.93
C ILE A 96 -2.58 8.03 10.36
N VAL A 97 -1.45 7.62 10.93
CA VAL A 97 -1.37 7.06 12.29
C VAL A 97 -1.40 8.17 13.37
N ASN A 98 -1.62 9.42 12.96
CA ASN A 98 -1.66 10.60 13.84
C ASN A 98 -0.47 10.67 14.81
N VAL A 99 0.71 10.47 14.27
CA VAL A 99 1.94 10.54 15.05
C VAL A 99 2.53 11.92 14.87
N ASN A 100 2.12 12.86 15.70
CA ASN A 100 2.56 14.25 15.68
C ASN A 100 4.07 14.35 15.40
N LYS A 101 4.44 14.43 14.10
CA LYS A 101 5.77 14.77 13.56
C LYS A 101 6.97 14.07 14.23
N LYS A 102 6.79 12.88 14.82
CA LYS A 102 7.92 12.15 15.40
C LYS A 102 8.79 11.59 14.26
N PHE A 103 9.97 12.10 14.12
CA PHE A 103 10.98 11.73 13.12
C PHE A 103 11.13 10.21 12.92
N ILE A 104 11.03 9.44 14.00
CA ILE A 104 11.16 7.97 13.94
C ILE A 104 10.15 7.31 12.99
N TYR A 105 8.92 7.81 12.89
CA TYR A 105 7.92 7.20 12.01
C TYR A 105 8.22 7.48 10.54
N ILE A 106 8.72 8.69 10.23
CA ILE A 106 9.20 9.02 8.88
C ILE A 106 10.36 8.08 8.49
N LEU A 107 11.27 7.84 9.44
CA LEU A 107 12.40 6.93 9.21
C LEU A 107 11.94 5.47 9.03
N ILE A 108 10.98 5.00 9.83
CA ILE A 108 10.38 3.66 9.65
C ILE A 108 9.70 3.57 8.28
N CYS A 109 8.88 4.57 7.90
CA CYS A 109 8.24 4.60 6.59
C CYS A 109 9.27 4.54 5.47
N PHE A 110 10.30 5.38 5.51
CA PHE A 110 11.37 5.36 4.54
C PHE A 110 12.03 3.99 4.44
N THR A 111 12.46 3.42 5.60
CA THR A 111 13.12 2.12 5.65
C THR A 111 12.27 1.01 5.02
N PHE A 112 10.99 0.93 5.38
CA PHE A 112 10.13 -0.12 4.82
C PHE A 112 9.80 0.13 3.35
N LEU A 113 9.64 1.38 2.90
CA LEU A 113 9.39 1.68 1.48
C LEU A 113 10.58 1.36 0.57
N ILE A 114 11.81 1.42 1.07
CA ILE A 114 12.98 0.95 0.32
C ILE A 114 13.18 -0.57 0.43
N MET A 115 12.59 -1.23 1.44
CA MET A 115 12.63 -2.68 1.63
C MET A 115 11.45 -3.42 0.99
N ILE A 116 10.72 -2.77 0.09
CA ILE A 116 9.65 -3.41 -0.69
C ILE A 116 10.23 -4.63 -1.42
N PRO A 117 9.52 -5.78 -1.48
CA PRO A 117 9.97 -6.95 -2.22
C PRO A 117 10.41 -6.60 -3.64
N SER A 118 11.55 -7.14 -4.09
CA SER A 118 12.20 -6.76 -5.35
C SER A 118 11.28 -6.80 -6.56
N GLY A 119 10.41 -7.82 -6.67
CA GLY A 119 9.44 -7.91 -7.75
C GLY A 119 8.41 -6.79 -7.75
N VAL A 120 7.98 -6.30 -6.57
CA VAL A 120 7.08 -5.14 -6.46
C VAL A 120 7.85 -3.84 -6.72
N TYR A 121 9.07 -3.73 -6.19
CA TYR A 121 9.91 -2.55 -6.36
C TYR A 121 10.26 -2.33 -7.84
N SER A 122 10.71 -3.36 -8.55
CA SER A 122 11.08 -3.29 -9.97
C SER A 122 9.91 -2.89 -10.88
N GLU A 123 8.69 -3.34 -10.55
CA GLU A 123 7.48 -3.00 -11.31
C GLU A 123 6.81 -1.68 -10.88
N THR A 124 7.32 -0.99 -9.84
CA THR A 124 6.80 0.30 -9.34
C THR A 124 7.88 1.37 -9.35
N TYR A 125 8.75 1.43 -8.34
CA TYR A 125 9.83 2.42 -8.27
C TYR A 125 10.91 2.24 -9.37
N GLY A 126 11.16 1.01 -9.80
CA GLY A 126 12.13 0.68 -10.84
C GLY A 126 11.63 0.87 -12.27
N TRP A 127 10.38 1.29 -12.46
CA TRP A 127 9.76 1.44 -13.78
C TRP A 127 8.90 2.70 -13.84
N ILE A 128 9.15 3.57 -14.83
CA ILE A 128 8.52 4.89 -14.90
C ILE A 128 6.99 4.81 -15.04
N ALA A 129 6.49 3.99 -15.98
CA ALA A 129 5.04 3.77 -16.12
C ALA A 129 4.42 3.18 -14.86
N GLY A 130 5.10 2.24 -14.21
CA GLY A 130 4.68 1.68 -12.93
C GLY A 130 4.61 2.75 -11.85
N PHE A 131 5.64 3.58 -11.72
CA PHE A 131 5.70 4.64 -10.72
C PHE A 131 4.50 5.59 -10.81
N TYR A 132 4.27 6.19 -11.98
CA TYR A 132 3.23 7.21 -12.14
C TYR A 132 1.80 6.66 -12.10
N ASN A 133 1.62 5.37 -12.31
CA ASN A 133 0.32 4.74 -12.13
C ASN A 133 0.08 4.32 -10.67
N TYR A 134 1.06 3.69 -9.98
CA TYR A 134 0.84 3.04 -8.68
C TYR A 134 1.10 3.95 -7.47
N ILE A 135 2.10 4.85 -7.51
CA ILE A 135 2.43 5.69 -6.36
C ILE A 135 1.37 6.78 -6.13
N PRO A 136 1.00 7.61 -7.12
CA PRO A 136 -0.03 8.64 -6.92
C PRO A 136 -1.39 8.04 -6.56
N SER A 137 -1.80 6.94 -7.21
CA SER A 137 -3.06 6.27 -6.89
C SER A 137 -3.11 5.79 -5.44
N SER A 138 -2.02 5.23 -4.94
CA SER A 138 -1.91 4.80 -3.55
C SER A 138 -1.97 5.97 -2.57
N ILE A 139 -1.31 7.09 -2.87
CA ILE A 139 -1.38 8.31 -2.04
C ILE A 139 -2.82 8.81 -1.94
N ILE A 140 -3.52 8.90 -3.08
CA ILE A 140 -4.90 9.37 -3.13
C ILE A 140 -5.82 8.41 -2.35
N SER A 141 -5.65 7.11 -2.52
CA SER A 141 -6.44 6.11 -1.81
C SER A 141 -6.22 6.14 -0.30
N LEU A 142 -4.98 6.37 0.14
CA LEU A 142 -4.68 6.58 1.55
C LEU A 142 -5.34 7.86 2.08
N PHE A 143 -5.35 8.93 1.30
CA PHE A 143 -6.02 10.16 1.67
C PHE A 143 -7.55 9.97 1.78
N ILE A 144 -8.15 9.22 0.87
CA ILE A 144 -9.57 8.84 0.93
C ILE A 144 -9.85 8.02 2.19
N LEU A 145 -9.08 6.97 2.45
CA LEU A 145 -9.20 6.13 3.64
C LEU A 145 -9.04 6.94 4.93
N TYR A 146 -8.00 7.77 5.00
CA TYR A 146 -7.77 8.68 6.12
C TYR A 146 -8.96 9.58 6.39
N THR A 147 -9.50 10.23 5.35
CA THR A 147 -10.62 11.17 5.50
C THR A 147 -11.89 10.44 5.96
N ILE A 148 -12.17 9.25 5.44
CA ILE A 148 -13.29 8.42 5.90
C ILE A 148 -13.15 8.09 7.39
N ILE A 149 -11.99 7.60 7.82
CA ILE A 149 -11.75 7.23 9.22
C ILE A 149 -11.82 8.48 10.11
N TYR A 150 -11.32 9.61 9.63
CA TYR A 150 -11.42 10.89 10.35
C TYR A 150 -12.86 11.37 10.51
N ILE A 151 -13.70 11.24 9.49
CA ILE A 151 -15.14 11.56 9.56
C ILE A 151 -15.87 10.63 10.55
N LEU A 152 -15.47 9.36 10.62
CA LEU A 152 -16.12 8.36 11.47
C LEU A 152 -15.70 8.43 12.95
N TYR A 153 -14.44 8.76 13.21
CA TYR A 153 -13.82 8.57 14.53
C TYR A 153 -12.92 9.72 14.97
N GLY A 154 -12.80 10.80 14.18
CA GLY A 154 -12.03 12.00 14.57
C GLY A 154 -12.73 12.80 15.67
N ASP A 155 -11.93 13.42 16.54
CA ASP A 155 -12.44 14.23 17.67
C ASP A 155 -12.85 15.66 17.24
N GLU A 156 -12.40 16.12 16.08
CA GLU A 156 -12.65 17.44 15.55
C GLU A 156 -13.43 17.39 14.23
N GLU A 157 -14.22 18.42 13.94
CA GLU A 157 -14.86 18.55 12.63
C GLU A 157 -13.79 18.70 11.54
N ALA A 158 -13.92 17.92 10.46
CA ALA A 158 -13.02 18.03 9.33
C ALA A 158 -13.09 19.44 8.72
N SER A 159 -11.93 20.06 8.49
CA SER A 159 -11.91 21.39 7.88
C SER A 159 -12.53 21.35 6.47
N ILE A 160 -13.23 22.42 6.10
CA ILE A 160 -13.88 22.56 4.78
C ILE A 160 -12.86 22.33 3.66
N ASN A 161 -11.63 22.81 3.78
CA ASN A 161 -10.59 22.63 2.78
C ASN A 161 -10.24 21.15 2.56
N ASN A 162 -10.13 20.35 3.64
CA ASN A 162 -9.87 18.92 3.54
C ASN A 162 -11.02 18.17 2.87
N LEU A 163 -12.26 18.62 3.05
CA LEU A 163 -13.43 18.02 2.43
C LEU A 163 -13.50 18.31 0.91
N TRP A 164 -13.11 19.49 0.45
CA TRP A 164 -12.98 19.78 -0.98
C TRP A 164 -11.88 18.94 -1.65
N LEU A 165 -10.72 18.81 -0.99
CA LEU A 165 -9.66 17.93 -1.47
C LEU A 165 -10.13 16.47 -1.52
N PHE A 166 -10.91 16.02 -0.55
CA PHE A 166 -11.51 14.69 -0.57
C PHE A 166 -12.43 14.48 -1.77
N LEU A 167 -13.34 15.42 -2.06
CA LEU A 167 -14.21 15.31 -3.22
C LEU A 167 -13.43 15.29 -4.55
N THR A 168 -12.39 16.12 -4.66
CA THR A 168 -11.47 16.12 -5.80
C THR A 168 -10.75 14.78 -5.94
N ALA A 169 -10.26 14.23 -4.83
CA ALA A 169 -9.61 12.91 -4.78
C ALA A 169 -10.57 11.78 -5.17
N CYS A 170 -11.84 11.86 -4.77
CA CYS A 170 -12.87 10.90 -5.16
C CYS A 170 -13.10 10.86 -6.67
N LEU A 171 -13.05 11.98 -7.36
CA LEU A 171 -13.23 12.06 -8.81
C LEU A 171 -11.96 11.64 -9.56
N PHE A 172 -10.87 12.35 -9.32
CA PHE A 172 -9.63 12.21 -10.10
C PHE A 172 -8.79 10.98 -9.70
N GLY A 173 -8.90 10.52 -8.46
CA GLY A 173 -8.23 9.32 -7.98
C GLY A 173 -8.63 8.04 -8.72
N GLN A 174 -9.77 8.08 -9.42
CA GLN A 174 -10.25 6.95 -10.21
C GLN A 174 -9.52 6.79 -11.56
N LEU A 175 -8.74 7.79 -11.99
CA LEU A 175 -8.17 7.84 -13.34
C LEU A 175 -6.71 7.32 -13.39
N PHE A 176 -6.30 6.48 -12.41
CA PHE A 176 -4.95 5.92 -12.35
C PHE A 176 -4.89 4.42 -12.62
N ILE A 177 -5.62 3.59 -11.84
CA ILE A 177 -5.56 2.12 -11.93
C ILE A 177 -6.90 1.49 -11.61
N GLU A 178 -7.29 0.51 -12.40
CA GLU A 178 -8.60 -0.13 -12.39
C GLU A 178 -8.97 -0.75 -11.02
N ASN A 179 -8.07 -1.52 -10.41
CA ASN A 179 -8.34 -2.16 -9.12
C ASN A 179 -8.47 -1.15 -7.98
N ILE A 180 -7.69 -0.07 -8.02
CA ILE A 180 -7.78 1.01 -7.04
C ILE A 180 -9.04 1.84 -7.24
N THR A 181 -9.49 2.03 -8.48
CA THR A 181 -10.76 2.70 -8.79
C THR A 181 -11.94 1.99 -8.14
N ILE A 182 -12.03 0.68 -8.29
CA ILE A 182 -13.10 -0.11 -7.67
C ILE A 182 -12.96 -0.09 -6.15
N TYR A 183 -11.74 -0.24 -5.61
CA TYR A 183 -11.47 -0.15 -4.18
C TYR A 183 -11.93 1.19 -3.59
N ASN A 184 -11.57 2.32 -4.20
CA ASN A 184 -11.94 3.65 -3.72
C ASN A 184 -13.46 3.80 -3.62
N SER A 185 -14.19 3.38 -4.64
CA SER A 185 -15.66 3.44 -4.64
C SER A 185 -16.26 2.57 -3.53
N LEU A 186 -15.75 1.36 -3.35
CA LEU A 186 -16.22 0.44 -2.30
C LEU A 186 -15.92 0.96 -0.89
N ILE A 187 -14.73 1.48 -0.63
CA ILE A 187 -14.37 1.95 0.72
C ILE A 187 -15.15 3.21 1.11
N ILE A 188 -15.47 4.10 0.15
CA ILE A 188 -16.32 5.28 0.37
C ILE A 188 -17.75 4.82 0.69
N LEU A 189 -18.30 3.86 -0.06
CA LEU A 189 -19.62 3.29 0.19
C LEU A 189 -19.72 2.65 1.58
N ILE A 190 -18.70 1.87 1.97
CA ILE A 190 -18.63 1.26 3.30
C ILE A 190 -18.56 2.34 4.38
N GLY A 191 -17.74 3.37 4.19
CA GLY A 191 -17.64 4.50 5.12
C GLY A 191 -18.97 5.22 5.29
N ALA A 192 -19.68 5.49 4.18
CA ALA A 192 -21.01 6.11 4.21
C ALA A 192 -22.03 5.23 4.94
N SER A 193 -21.99 3.92 4.72
CA SER A 193 -22.88 2.96 5.39
C SER A 193 -22.63 2.90 6.89
N ILE A 194 -21.35 2.81 7.32
CA ILE A 194 -20.98 2.82 8.74
C ILE A 194 -21.43 4.12 9.41
N TYR A 195 -21.21 5.28 8.77
CA TYR A 195 -21.65 6.56 9.29
C TYR A 195 -23.18 6.60 9.46
N GLY A 196 -23.92 6.15 8.44
CA GLY A 196 -25.39 6.07 8.49
C GLY A 196 -25.92 5.19 9.63
N ILE A 197 -25.28 4.05 9.88
CA ILE A 197 -25.64 3.14 10.99
C ILE A 197 -25.34 3.76 12.36
N GLN A 198 -24.15 4.38 12.51
CA GLN A 198 -23.70 4.96 13.77
C GLN A 198 -24.49 6.21 14.18
N HIS A 199 -24.75 7.10 13.21
CA HIS A 199 -25.34 8.42 13.47
C HIS A 199 -26.81 8.52 13.10
N LYS A 200 -27.39 7.49 12.46
CA LYS A 200 -28.77 7.49 11.91
C LYS A 200 -29.00 8.69 10.96
N LYS A 201 -27.96 9.17 10.30
CA LYS A 201 -27.93 10.29 9.39
C LYS A 201 -27.01 9.98 8.22
N LEU A 202 -27.25 10.57 7.06
CA LEU A 202 -26.35 10.49 5.93
C LEU A 202 -25.31 11.62 6.00
N ASN A 203 -24.06 11.30 5.79
CA ASN A 203 -23.01 12.32 5.63
C ASN A 203 -22.95 12.76 4.18
N TYR A 204 -23.25 14.04 3.94
CA TYR A 204 -23.30 14.61 2.59
C TYR A 204 -21.98 14.42 1.81
N TYR A 205 -20.84 14.65 2.46
CA TYR A 205 -19.53 14.53 1.79
C TYR A 205 -19.21 13.10 1.38
N LEU A 206 -19.58 12.11 2.19
CA LEU A 206 -19.39 10.70 1.82
C LEU A 206 -20.31 10.28 0.67
N ILE A 207 -21.55 10.78 0.65
CA ILE A 207 -22.49 10.50 -0.45
C ILE A 207 -22.03 11.15 -1.76
N VAL A 208 -21.67 12.44 -1.71
CA VAL A 208 -21.16 13.15 -2.90
C VAL A 208 -19.83 12.57 -3.35
N GLY A 209 -18.94 12.21 -2.40
CA GLY A 209 -17.69 11.52 -2.69
C GLY A 209 -17.91 10.19 -3.40
N PHE A 210 -18.90 9.40 -2.96
CA PHE A 210 -19.27 8.16 -3.64
C PHE A 210 -19.78 8.42 -5.06
N MET A 211 -20.69 9.39 -5.25
CA MET A 211 -21.17 9.75 -6.58
C MET A 211 -20.04 10.19 -7.52
N LEU A 212 -19.13 11.03 -7.04
CA LEU A 212 -17.97 11.48 -7.80
C LEU A 212 -17.02 10.31 -8.13
N SER A 213 -16.83 9.38 -7.19
CA SER A 213 -16.02 8.18 -7.46
C SER A 213 -16.66 7.29 -8.53
N CYS A 214 -17.99 7.15 -8.53
CA CYS A 214 -18.69 6.44 -9.59
C CYS A 214 -18.56 7.15 -10.95
N ILE A 215 -18.65 8.48 -10.98
CA ILE A 215 -18.43 9.26 -12.22
C ILE A 215 -17.01 9.06 -12.74
N GLY A 216 -15.99 9.17 -11.89
CA GLY A 216 -14.59 8.90 -12.26
C GLY A 216 -14.38 7.49 -12.76
N ALA A 217 -14.99 6.48 -12.10
CA ALA A 217 -14.94 5.09 -12.54
C ALA A 217 -15.59 4.90 -13.92
N ILE A 218 -16.75 5.51 -14.15
CA ILE A 218 -17.43 5.50 -15.46
C ILE A 218 -16.52 6.10 -16.54
N ILE A 219 -15.90 7.26 -16.28
CA ILE A 219 -14.97 7.89 -17.23
C ILE A 219 -13.82 6.93 -17.55
N MET A 220 -13.23 6.26 -16.56
CA MET A 220 -12.17 5.29 -16.77
C MET A 220 -12.62 4.11 -17.62
N PHE A 221 -13.71 3.43 -17.21
CA PHE A 221 -14.16 2.18 -17.84
C PHE A 221 -14.91 2.36 -19.17
N LEU A 222 -15.33 3.59 -19.54
CA LEU A 222 -15.83 3.91 -20.87
C LEU A 222 -14.72 3.94 -21.95
N ASN A 223 -13.44 3.83 -21.59
CA ASN A 223 -12.39 3.73 -22.56
C ASN A 223 -12.58 2.49 -23.46
N PRO A 224 -12.52 2.64 -24.82
CA PRO A 224 -12.80 1.56 -25.76
C PRO A 224 -11.96 0.29 -25.56
N ILE A 225 -10.80 0.38 -24.92
CA ILE A 225 -9.94 -0.77 -24.69
C ILE A 225 -10.62 -1.82 -23.80
N TYR A 226 -11.41 -1.41 -22.80
CA TYR A 226 -12.07 -2.35 -21.89
C TYR A 226 -13.15 -3.19 -22.59
N PHE A 227 -13.84 -2.61 -23.57
CA PHE A 227 -14.77 -3.38 -24.40
C PHE A 227 -14.02 -4.41 -25.26
N LYS A 228 -12.84 -4.05 -25.80
CA LYS A 228 -12.00 -5.00 -26.54
C LYS A 228 -11.45 -6.12 -25.65
N ILE A 229 -11.16 -5.83 -24.38
CA ILE A 229 -10.73 -6.85 -23.40
C ILE A 229 -11.87 -7.84 -23.14
N ILE A 230 -13.10 -7.35 -22.95
CA ILE A 230 -14.29 -8.18 -22.75
C ILE A 230 -14.54 -9.05 -23.97
N ASP A 231 -14.37 -8.53 -25.18
CA ASP A 231 -14.52 -9.26 -26.44
C ASP A 231 -13.35 -10.24 -26.74
N GLY A 232 -12.35 -10.35 -25.84
CA GLY A 232 -11.19 -11.23 -26.05
C GLY A 232 -10.25 -10.81 -27.21
N LYS A 233 -10.36 -9.55 -27.67
CA LYS A 233 -9.61 -9.02 -28.84
C LYS A 233 -8.28 -8.38 -28.48
N THR A 234 -7.79 -8.51 -27.24
CA THR A 234 -6.53 -7.91 -26.81
C THR A 234 -5.51 -8.98 -26.42
N ILE A 235 -4.22 -8.69 -26.70
CA ILE A 235 -3.10 -9.56 -26.37
C ILE A 235 -2.68 -9.39 -24.89
N TYR A 236 -2.96 -8.23 -24.29
CA TYR A 236 -2.38 -7.83 -22.99
C TYR A 236 -3.21 -8.24 -21.77
N HIS A 237 -4.53 -8.30 -21.89
CA HIS A 237 -5.44 -8.69 -20.81
C HIS A 237 -6.56 -9.54 -21.40
N SER A 238 -6.88 -10.65 -20.76
CA SER A 238 -8.07 -11.43 -21.06
C SER A 238 -8.85 -11.69 -19.79
N ILE A 239 -10.17 -11.57 -19.89
CA ILE A 239 -11.06 -12.28 -18.98
C ILE A 239 -10.97 -13.71 -19.46
N SER A 240 -10.49 -14.62 -18.61
CA SER A 240 -10.10 -15.99 -18.99
C SER A 240 -11.30 -16.79 -19.56
N ASP A 241 -11.48 -16.75 -20.88
CA ASP A 241 -12.58 -17.45 -21.56
C ASP A 241 -12.38 -18.97 -21.65
N LYS A 242 -11.12 -19.44 -21.56
CA LYS A 242 -10.80 -20.87 -21.80
C LYS A 242 -11.05 -21.79 -20.59
N VAL A 243 -11.13 -21.26 -19.37
CA VAL A 243 -11.14 -22.08 -18.14
C VAL A 243 -12.33 -21.78 -17.23
N GLY A 244 -13.16 -20.82 -17.56
CA GLY A 244 -14.34 -20.39 -16.78
C GLY A 244 -14.00 -19.46 -15.60
N ILE A 245 -14.87 -18.47 -15.36
CA ILE A 245 -14.69 -17.44 -14.31
C ILE A 245 -14.54 -18.06 -12.91
N LEU A 246 -15.32 -19.08 -12.58
CA LEU A 246 -15.25 -19.72 -11.25
C LEU A 246 -13.89 -20.38 -10.99
N HIS A 247 -13.31 -21.03 -12.01
CA HIS A 247 -11.97 -21.61 -11.89
C HIS A 247 -10.92 -20.50 -11.70
N LYS A 248 -11.04 -19.39 -12.42
CA LYS A 248 -10.12 -18.23 -12.26
C LYS A 248 -10.23 -17.63 -10.85
N ILE A 249 -11.43 -17.42 -10.34
CA ILE A 249 -11.65 -16.95 -8.97
C ILE A 249 -11.01 -17.92 -7.97
N GLY A 250 -11.24 -19.23 -8.12
CA GLY A 250 -10.68 -20.24 -7.24
C GLY A 250 -9.15 -20.26 -7.27
N THR A 251 -8.53 -20.23 -8.45
CA THR A 251 -7.06 -20.20 -8.59
C THR A 251 -6.46 -18.93 -8.02
N THR A 252 -7.04 -17.77 -8.30
CA THR A 252 -6.57 -16.49 -7.76
C THR A 252 -6.69 -16.47 -6.24
N LEU A 253 -7.81 -16.89 -5.68
CA LEU A 253 -8.04 -16.89 -4.23
C LEU A 253 -7.09 -17.85 -3.49
N LEU A 254 -6.89 -19.06 -4.02
CA LEU A 254 -6.13 -20.11 -3.35
C LEU A 254 -4.62 -20.06 -3.65
N MET A 255 -4.21 -19.54 -4.79
CA MET A 255 -2.81 -19.55 -5.23
C MET A 255 -2.19 -18.16 -5.25
N ASP A 256 -2.80 -17.19 -5.98
CA ASP A 256 -2.19 -15.88 -6.19
C ASP A 256 -2.25 -15.02 -4.91
N PHE A 257 -3.38 -14.98 -4.21
CA PHE A 257 -3.53 -14.13 -3.02
C PHE A 257 -2.62 -14.56 -1.87
N PRO A 258 -2.53 -15.85 -1.48
CA PRO A 258 -1.54 -16.26 -0.48
C PRO A 258 -0.12 -15.91 -0.88
N LYS A 259 0.26 -16.10 -2.14
CA LYS A 259 1.58 -15.77 -2.65
C LYS A 259 1.89 -14.28 -2.57
N TYR A 260 1.06 -13.44 -3.19
CA TYR A 260 1.37 -12.03 -3.38
C TYR A 260 1.04 -11.15 -2.16
N ILE A 261 -0.03 -11.45 -1.41
CA ILE A 261 -0.44 -10.66 -0.25
C ILE A 261 0.40 -10.99 0.98
N PHE A 262 0.80 -12.27 1.14
CA PHE A 262 1.45 -12.73 2.36
C PHE A 262 2.87 -13.24 2.12
N LEU A 263 3.05 -14.29 1.32
CA LEU A 263 4.34 -14.99 1.21
C LEU A 263 5.44 -14.11 0.60
N ASN A 264 5.12 -13.32 -0.42
CA ASN A 264 6.10 -12.38 -1.01
C ASN A 264 6.39 -11.18 -0.10
N GLN A 265 5.52 -10.89 0.86
CA GLN A 265 5.65 -9.76 1.79
C GLN A 265 6.08 -10.19 3.19
N TYR A 266 6.63 -11.38 3.33
CA TYR A 266 6.90 -12.02 4.61
C TYR A 266 7.77 -11.18 5.55
N LEU A 267 8.72 -10.38 5.05
CA LEU A 267 9.61 -9.57 5.90
C LEU A 267 8.84 -8.59 6.78
N ILE A 268 7.92 -7.81 6.21
CA ILE A 268 7.11 -6.88 6.99
C ILE A 268 6.18 -7.64 7.94
N LEU A 269 5.65 -8.81 7.53
CA LEU A 269 4.78 -9.63 8.35
C LEU A 269 5.51 -10.27 9.53
N VAL A 270 6.79 -10.65 9.37
CA VAL A 270 7.66 -11.07 10.49
C VAL A 270 7.79 -9.96 11.51
N VAL A 271 8.09 -8.74 11.07
CA VAL A 271 8.23 -7.59 11.97
C VAL A 271 6.91 -7.28 12.70
N ILE A 272 5.78 -7.36 12.00
CA ILE A 272 4.45 -7.24 12.60
C ILE A 272 4.24 -8.30 13.68
N SER A 273 4.55 -9.57 13.39
CA SER A 273 4.40 -10.67 14.34
C SER A 273 5.24 -10.47 15.60
N VAL A 274 6.49 -10.04 15.45
CA VAL A 274 7.39 -9.74 16.58
C VAL A 274 6.83 -8.60 17.44
N ILE A 275 6.40 -7.50 16.83
CA ILE A 275 5.85 -6.35 17.55
C ILE A 275 4.57 -6.72 18.29
N ILE A 276 3.64 -7.42 17.63
CA ILE A 276 2.40 -7.90 18.26
C ILE A 276 2.74 -8.82 19.44
N THR A 277 3.70 -9.74 19.30
CA THR A 277 4.13 -10.62 20.39
C THR A 277 4.61 -9.85 21.61
N ILE A 278 5.47 -8.85 21.40
CA ILE A 278 5.99 -8.02 22.51
C ILE A 278 4.83 -7.30 23.23
N LEU A 279 3.84 -6.82 22.49
CA LEU A 279 2.67 -6.15 23.05
C LEU A 279 1.74 -7.15 23.76
N LEU A 280 1.51 -8.34 23.20
CA LEU A 280 0.69 -9.39 23.82
C LEU A 280 1.25 -9.84 25.16
N VAL A 281 2.56 -10.08 25.25
CA VAL A 281 3.20 -10.50 26.50
C VAL A 281 3.06 -9.44 27.62
N ARG A 282 2.90 -8.17 27.25
CA ARG A 282 2.65 -7.08 28.21
C ARG A 282 1.19 -6.82 28.51
N ASN A 283 0.28 -7.40 27.73
CA ASN A 283 -1.16 -7.16 27.85
C ASN A 283 -1.78 -8.08 28.91
N THR A 284 -2.40 -7.52 29.93
CA THR A 284 -3.01 -8.26 31.05
C THR A 284 -4.14 -9.18 30.60
N ILE A 285 -4.94 -8.79 29.59
CA ILE A 285 -6.02 -9.62 29.05
C ILE A 285 -5.42 -10.89 28.43
N PHE A 286 -4.35 -10.77 27.64
CA PHE A 286 -3.67 -11.92 27.05
C PHE A 286 -2.98 -12.79 28.10
N VAL A 287 -2.30 -12.18 29.07
CA VAL A 287 -1.58 -12.90 30.13
C VAL A 287 -2.55 -13.74 30.97
N ASN A 288 -3.78 -13.30 31.16
CA ASN A 288 -4.82 -14.03 31.91
C ASN A 288 -5.60 -15.07 31.09
N GLN A 289 -5.34 -15.18 29.78
CA GLN A 289 -5.98 -16.19 28.93
C GLN A 289 -5.49 -17.62 29.27
N HIS A 290 -6.33 -18.59 28.93
CA HIS A 290 -5.95 -20.01 29.06
C HIS A 290 -4.72 -20.33 28.18
N VAL A 291 -3.85 -21.24 28.66
CA VAL A 291 -2.58 -21.59 27.97
C VAL A 291 -2.81 -22.02 26.52
N VAL A 292 -3.86 -22.79 26.25
CA VAL A 292 -4.20 -23.23 24.89
C VAL A 292 -4.47 -22.07 23.94
N ILE A 293 -5.19 -21.03 24.42
CA ILE A 293 -5.49 -19.83 23.62
C ILE A 293 -4.20 -19.05 23.33
N LYS A 294 -3.33 -18.87 24.33
CA LYS A 294 -2.02 -18.23 24.13
C LYS A 294 -1.20 -18.96 23.09
N PHE A 295 -1.14 -20.30 23.19
CA PHE A 295 -0.42 -21.12 22.24
C PHE A 295 -1.00 -21.00 20.83
N ALA A 296 -2.32 -21.05 20.68
CA ALA A 296 -2.99 -20.92 19.40
C ALA A 296 -2.73 -19.55 18.73
N ILE A 297 -2.74 -18.46 19.50
CA ILE A 297 -2.45 -17.12 19.00
C ILE A 297 -0.98 -17.01 18.59
N MET A 298 -0.04 -17.48 19.42
CA MET A 298 1.38 -17.47 19.11
C MET A 298 1.69 -18.34 17.90
N TYR A 299 1.12 -19.53 17.83
CA TYR A 299 1.21 -20.39 16.64
C TYR A 299 0.68 -19.69 15.40
N GLY A 300 -0.49 -19.06 15.47
CA GLY A 300 -1.06 -18.33 14.34
C GLY A 300 -0.18 -17.17 13.85
N LEU A 301 0.45 -16.40 14.77
CA LEU A 301 1.37 -15.31 14.41
C LEU A 301 2.65 -15.79 13.72
N TYR A 302 3.16 -16.95 14.10
CA TYR A 302 4.43 -17.46 13.58
C TYR A 302 4.27 -18.56 12.53
N SER A 303 3.06 -19.10 12.33
CA SER A 303 2.80 -20.13 11.34
C SER A 303 3.21 -19.70 9.92
N LEU A 304 2.85 -18.48 9.52
CA LEU A 304 3.18 -17.94 8.20
C LEU A 304 4.70 -17.70 8.02
N PRO A 305 5.41 -16.99 8.93
CA PRO A 305 6.86 -16.83 8.85
C PRO A 305 7.63 -18.15 8.80
N PHE A 306 7.30 -19.08 9.68
CA PHE A 306 7.96 -20.39 9.72
C PHE A 306 7.64 -21.23 8.48
N TYR A 307 6.38 -21.23 8.06
CA TYR A 307 5.99 -21.92 6.82
C TYR A 307 6.76 -21.39 5.62
N LYS A 308 6.86 -20.07 5.47
CA LYS A 308 7.62 -19.45 4.37
C LYS A 308 9.08 -19.88 4.36
N LEU A 309 9.78 -19.75 5.50
CA LEU A 309 11.22 -19.97 5.59
C LEU A 309 11.61 -21.46 5.59
N LEU A 310 10.85 -22.32 6.28
CA LEU A 310 11.23 -23.68 6.54
C LEU A 310 10.61 -24.70 5.55
N ILE A 311 9.50 -24.32 4.93
CA ILE A 311 8.74 -25.25 4.07
C ILE A 311 8.63 -24.69 2.65
N TYR A 312 7.98 -23.54 2.49
CA TYR A 312 7.65 -23.01 1.18
C TYR A 312 8.88 -22.79 0.29
N ASP A 313 9.92 -22.13 0.82
CA ASP A 313 11.16 -21.85 0.07
C ASP A 313 12.04 -23.10 -0.06
N GLN A 314 12.15 -23.91 0.99
CA GLN A 314 13.04 -25.11 0.99
C GLN A 314 12.54 -26.21 0.03
N PHE A 315 11.22 -26.41 -0.04
CA PHE A 315 10.63 -27.38 -0.92
C PHE A 315 10.18 -26.81 -2.28
N HIS A 316 10.54 -25.56 -2.56
CA HIS A 316 10.18 -24.88 -3.82
C HIS A 316 8.68 -24.97 -4.15
N PHE A 317 7.82 -24.81 -3.14
CA PHE A 317 6.37 -24.91 -3.32
C PHE A 317 5.82 -23.90 -4.33
N GLU A 318 6.58 -22.87 -4.67
CA GLU A 318 6.27 -21.97 -5.77
C GLU A 318 6.09 -22.70 -7.11
N ILE A 319 6.84 -23.77 -7.35
CA ILE A 319 6.75 -24.59 -8.56
C ILE A 319 5.51 -25.51 -8.52
N TYR A 320 5.13 -25.96 -7.31
CA TYR A 320 4.01 -26.89 -7.08
C TYR A 320 2.68 -26.21 -6.75
N THR A 321 2.55 -24.89 -6.95
CA THR A 321 1.30 -24.15 -6.67
C THR A 321 0.09 -24.66 -7.47
N LYS A 322 0.29 -25.43 -8.52
CA LYS A 322 -0.79 -26.08 -9.29
C LYS A 322 -1.46 -27.25 -8.53
N SER A 323 -0.87 -27.75 -7.45
CA SER A 323 -1.49 -28.76 -6.59
C SER A 323 -2.55 -28.10 -5.71
N PHE A 324 -3.79 -28.55 -5.81
CA PHE A 324 -4.90 -28.06 -4.99
C PHE A 324 -4.61 -28.17 -3.49
N SER A 325 -3.99 -29.26 -3.04
CA SER A 325 -3.68 -29.47 -1.62
C SER A 325 -2.69 -28.44 -1.09
N ILE A 326 -1.65 -28.09 -1.86
CA ILE A 326 -0.66 -27.08 -1.47
C ILE A 326 -1.30 -25.70 -1.50
N ALA A 327 -2.11 -25.39 -2.51
CA ALA A 327 -2.82 -24.13 -2.62
C ALA A 327 -3.79 -23.92 -1.43
N LEU A 328 -4.54 -24.96 -1.07
CA LEU A 328 -5.43 -24.93 0.09
C LEU A 328 -4.66 -24.74 1.40
N LEU A 329 -3.52 -25.43 1.56
CA LEU A 329 -2.66 -25.28 2.74
C LEU A 329 -2.15 -23.84 2.86
N ASN A 330 -1.64 -23.25 1.75
CA ASN A 330 -1.20 -21.86 1.69
C ASN A 330 -2.32 -20.89 2.15
N PHE A 331 -3.51 -21.10 1.59
CA PHE A 331 -4.67 -20.27 1.92
C PHE A 331 -5.06 -20.39 3.42
N LEU A 332 -5.11 -21.60 3.97
CA LEU A 332 -5.47 -21.83 5.37
C LEU A 332 -4.46 -21.19 6.33
N ILE A 333 -3.16 -21.32 6.08
CA ILE A 333 -2.12 -20.69 6.90
C ILE A 333 -2.28 -19.16 6.87
N CYS A 334 -2.49 -18.57 5.70
CA CYS A 334 -2.70 -17.13 5.55
C CYS A 334 -4.01 -16.67 6.24
N ALA A 335 -5.08 -17.45 6.14
CA ALA A 335 -6.35 -17.13 6.79
C ALA A 335 -6.25 -17.16 8.32
N VAL A 336 -5.57 -18.16 8.89
CA VAL A 336 -5.30 -18.23 10.34
C VAL A 336 -4.46 -17.03 10.78
N PHE A 337 -3.39 -16.72 10.07
CA PHE A 337 -2.55 -15.55 10.35
C PHE A 337 -3.39 -14.27 10.34
N PHE A 338 -4.21 -14.06 9.30
CA PHE A 338 -5.05 -12.87 9.17
C PHE A 338 -6.09 -12.76 10.31
N ALA A 339 -6.71 -13.87 10.69
CA ALA A 339 -7.65 -13.91 11.82
C ALA A 339 -6.98 -13.51 13.15
N VAL A 340 -5.74 -13.97 13.37
CA VAL A 340 -4.97 -13.60 14.57
C VAL A 340 -4.57 -12.12 14.55
N LEU A 341 -4.30 -11.53 13.38
CA LEU A 341 -4.06 -10.08 13.26
C LEU A 341 -5.31 -9.27 13.65
N ILE A 342 -6.50 -9.68 13.20
CA ILE A 342 -7.77 -9.03 13.59
C ILE A 342 -7.95 -9.11 15.10
N TYR A 343 -7.82 -10.29 15.68
CA TYR A 343 -7.94 -10.52 17.13
C TYR A 343 -6.96 -9.64 17.92
N SER A 344 -5.67 -9.63 17.51
CA SER A 344 -4.62 -8.81 18.15
C SER A 344 -4.93 -7.33 18.08
N THR A 345 -5.48 -6.86 16.95
CA THR A 345 -5.86 -5.46 16.77
C THR A 345 -6.95 -5.04 17.77
N VAL A 346 -7.96 -5.89 17.96
CA VAL A 346 -9.08 -5.61 18.88
C VAL A 346 -8.62 -5.56 20.33
N ILE A 347 -7.69 -6.44 20.73
CA ILE A 347 -7.23 -6.53 22.13
C ILE A 347 -6.15 -5.51 22.47
N LEU A 348 -5.22 -5.25 21.56
CA LEU A 348 -4.04 -4.45 21.86
C LEU A 348 -4.25 -2.95 21.63
N ILE A 349 -5.11 -2.55 20.68
CA ILE A 349 -5.33 -1.16 20.37
C ILE A 349 -6.59 -0.64 21.06
N SER A 350 -6.43 0.11 22.15
CA SER A 350 -7.54 0.69 22.91
C SER A 350 -8.13 1.96 22.27
N GLU A 351 -7.28 2.77 21.66
CA GLU A 351 -7.68 4.03 20.99
C GLU A 351 -8.57 3.73 19.78
N LYS A 352 -9.82 4.23 19.79
CA LYS A 352 -10.83 3.93 18.74
C LYS A 352 -10.36 4.31 17.34
N TYR A 353 -9.81 5.51 17.20
CA TYR A 353 -9.30 6.01 15.91
C TYR A 353 -8.18 5.12 15.36
N LEU A 354 -7.19 4.79 16.18
CA LEU A 354 -6.06 3.95 15.76
C LEU A 354 -6.48 2.51 15.44
N ARG A 355 -7.44 1.96 16.21
CA ARG A 355 -8.03 0.66 15.95
C ARG A 355 -8.79 0.66 14.61
N ALA A 356 -9.53 1.74 14.32
CA ALA A 356 -10.22 1.90 13.04
C ALA A 356 -9.23 1.95 11.87
N ILE A 357 -8.07 2.62 12.01
CA ILE A 357 -7.00 2.61 11.01
C ILE A 357 -6.49 1.19 10.78
N ALA A 358 -6.12 0.48 11.85
CA ALA A 358 -5.58 -0.88 11.72
C ALA A 358 -6.59 -1.86 11.08
N LEU A 359 -7.84 -1.86 11.54
CA LEU A 359 -8.91 -2.67 10.92
C LEU A 359 -9.22 -2.20 9.50
N GLY A 360 -9.24 -0.89 9.26
CA GLY A 360 -9.40 -0.30 7.94
C GLY A 360 -8.34 -0.78 6.94
N CYS A 361 -7.06 -0.89 7.38
CA CYS A 361 -6.00 -1.47 6.56
C CYS A 361 -6.29 -2.94 6.20
N LEU A 362 -6.70 -3.77 7.16
CA LEU A 362 -7.02 -5.17 6.91
C LEU A 362 -8.20 -5.32 5.95
N ILE A 363 -9.26 -4.55 6.13
CA ILE A 363 -10.41 -4.50 5.21
C ILE A 363 -9.96 -4.04 3.82
N SER A 364 -9.12 -3.00 3.75
CA SER A 364 -8.63 -2.43 2.50
C SER A 364 -7.76 -3.41 1.71
N ILE A 365 -6.96 -4.26 2.39
CA ILE A 365 -6.20 -5.34 1.75
C ILE A 365 -7.15 -6.28 0.99
N VAL A 366 -8.23 -6.69 1.63
CA VAL A 366 -9.22 -7.56 0.98
C VAL A 366 -9.93 -6.85 -0.16
N LEU A 367 -10.43 -5.63 0.06
CA LEU A 367 -11.21 -4.89 -0.95
C LEU A 367 -10.38 -4.53 -2.19
N SER A 368 -9.10 -4.16 -2.03
CA SER A 368 -8.25 -3.78 -3.16
C SER A 368 -7.85 -4.98 -4.04
N THR A 369 -7.99 -6.21 -3.53
CA THR A 369 -7.71 -7.44 -4.29
C THR A 369 -8.93 -8.01 -4.99
N LEU A 370 -10.16 -7.65 -4.59
CA LEU A 370 -11.37 -8.21 -5.20
C LEU A 370 -11.41 -8.08 -6.73
N PRO A 371 -11.04 -6.94 -7.35
CA PRO A 371 -11.05 -6.82 -8.81
C PRO A 371 -10.05 -7.76 -9.50
N LEU A 372 -8.99 -8.16 -8.81
CA LEU A 372 -7.96 -9.05 -9.35
C LEU A 372 -8.43 -10.52 -9.46
N LEU A 373 -9.57 -10.87 -8.85
CA LEU A 373 -10.14 -12.22 -8.95
C LEU A 373 -10.50 -12.63 -10.37
N VAL A 374 -10.83 -11.65 -11.23
CA VAL A 374 -11.31 -11.89 -12.59
C VAL A 374 -10.34 -11.46 -13.69
N VAL A 375 -9.24 -10.76 -13.34
CA VAL A 375 -8.28 -10.21 -14.29
C VAL A 375 -7.04 -11.10 -14.42
N ALA A 376 -6.50 -11.26 -15.62
CA ALA A 376 -5.23 -11.91 -15.91
C ALA A 376 -4.44 -11.12 -16.97
N PRO A 377 -3.09 -11.11 -16.91
CA PRO A 377 -2.24 -11.63 -15.84
C PRO A 377 -2.19 -10.70 -14.61
N ILE A 378 -1.88 -11.30 -13.44
CA ILE A 378 -1.65 -10.56 -12.20
C ILE A 378 -0.15 -10.27 -12.07
N GLY A 379 0.26 -9.00 -11.98
CA GLY A 379 1.65 -8.57 -11.78
C GLY A 379 1.93 -8.21 -10.32
N ASN A 380 3.21 -8.20 -9.92
CA ASN A 380 3.64 -7.81 -8.58
C ASN A 380 3.23 -6.38 -8.21
N ARG A 381 3.24 -5.46 -9.16
CA ARG A 381 2.84 -4.05 -8.99
C ARG A 381 1.43 -3.88 -8.43
N ASN A 382 0.52 -4.80 -8.72
CA ASN A 382 -0.86 -4.74 -8.23
C ASN A 382 -0.95 -4.85 -6.70
N PHE A 383 0.12 -5.34 -6.05
CA PHE A 383 0.22 -5.53 -4.60
C PHE A 383 1.03 -4.43 -3.89
N TYR A 384 1.46 -3.39 -4.60
CA TYR A 384 2.15 -2.25 -4.01
C TYR A 384 1.31 -1.56 -2.91
N PHE A 385 0.04 -1.26 -3.22
CA PHE A 385 -0.86 -0.62 -2.26
C PHE A 385 -1.06 -1.49 -1.00
N ILE A 386 -1.12 -2.81 -1.17
CA ILE A 386 -1.22 -3.76 -0.05
C ILE A 386 0.01 -3.70 0.84
N TYR A 387 1.22 -3.60 0.27
CA TYR A 387 2.43 -3.42 1.05
C TYR A 387 2.37 -2.13 1.89
N VAL A 388 1.88 -1.05 1.31
CA VAL A 388 1.70 0.22 2.02
C VAL A 388 0.66 0.09 3.14
N LEU A 389 -0.42 -0.65 2.94
CA LEU A 389 -1.39 -0.95 3.99
C LEU A 389 -0.79 -1.77 5.14
N TRP A 390 0.07 -2.76 4.83
CA TRP A 390 0.83 -3.48 5.86
C TRP A 390 1.75 -2.56 6.65
N LEU A 391 2.39 -1.60 5.98
CA LEU A 391 3.23 -0.60 6.66
C LEU A 391 2.41 0.26 7.62
N ILE A 392 1.25 0.76 7.22
CA ILE A 392 0.38 1.56 8.10
C ILE A 392 -0.16 0.71 9.26
N PHE A 393 -0.51 -0.54 8.99
CA PHE A 393 -0.89 -1.51 10.02
C PHE A 393 0.24 -1.70 11.05
N LEU A 394 1.48 -1.90 10.59
CA LEU A 394 2.66 -1.98 11.44
C LEU A 394 2.82 -0.72 12.32
N LEU A 395 2.73 0.47 11.72
CA LEU A 395 2.86 1.74 12.43
C LEU A 395 1.79 1.92 13.51
N SER A 396 0.57 1.39 13.30
CA SER A 396 -0.50 1.43 14.28
C SER A 396 -0.13 0.68 15.56
N PHE A 397 0.62 -0.43 15.45
CA PHE A 397 1.15 -1.14 16.61
C PHE A 397 2.40 -0.49 17.19
N VAL A 398 3.29 0.05 16.36
CA VAL A 398 4.48 0.77 16.83
C VAL A 398 4.09 1.95 17.72
N LYS A 399 2.97 2.62 17.45
CA LYS A 399 2.46 3.72 18.27
C LYS A 399 2.13 3.29 19.71
N GLN A 400 1.87 2.01 19.97
CA GLN A 400 1.64 1.49 21.32
C GLN A 400 2.92 1.37 22.18
N PHE A 401 4.10 1.54 21.55
CA PHE A 401 5.40 1.51 22.28
C PHE A 401 5.79 2.89 22.81
N ASP A 402 5.18 3.32 23.90
CA ASP A 402 5.51 4.60 24.54
C ASP A 402 6.72 4.49 25.50
N GLY A 403 7.93 4.44 25.06
CA GLY A 403 8.98 4.59 26.04
C GLY A 403 10.44 4.31 25.67
N ASN A 404 10.76 3.44 24.74
CA ASN A 404 12.18 3.10 24.44
C ASN A 404 12.51 3.23 22.94
N ILE A 405 12.03 4.32 22.34
CA ILE A 405 12.16 4.62 20.91
C ILE A 405 13.62 4.86 20.47
N ASN A 406 14.53 5.27 21.38
CA ASN A 406 15.89 5.64 21.00
C ASN A 406 16.74 4.46 20.48
N LYS A 407 16.64 3.27 21.08
CA LYS A 407 17.35 2.07 20.59
C LYS A 407 16.82 1.62 19.24
N VAL A 408 15.49 1.64 19.08
CA VAL A 408 14.81 1.31 17.81
C VAL A 408 15.26 2.29 16.72
N THR A 409 15.37 3.57 17.02
CA THR A 409 15.83 4.61 16.09
C THR A 409 17.22 4.31 15.54
N THR A 410 18.16 3.88 16.37
CA THR A 410 19.54 3.56 15.94
C THR A 410 19.56 2.37 14.97
N ILE A 411 18.82 1.31 15.28
CA ILE A 411 18.73 0.12 14.43
C ILE A 411 18.08 0.47 13.08
N VAL A 412 16.97 1.21 13.10
CA VAL A 412 16.27 1.64 11.88
C VAL A 412 17.16 2.51 11.00
N LYS A 413 17.95 3.43 11.58
CA LYS A 413 18.94 4.25 10.85
C LYS A 413 20.00 3.39 10.16
N ALA A 414 20.54 2.41 10.86
CA ALA A 414 21.56 1.51 10.30
C ALA A 414 21.00 0.70 9.12
N ILE A 415 19.79 0.13 9.26
CA ILE A 415 19.12 -0.60 8.19
C ILE A 415 18.83 0.32 7.00
N ALA A 416 18.31 1.52 7.25
CA ALA A 416 18.01 2.50 6.20
C ALA A 416 19.25 2.86 5.38
N CYS A 417 20.37 3.18 6.05
CA CYS A 417 21.64 3.48 5.39
C CYS A 417 22.15 2.32 4.54
N ALA A 418 22.20 1.12 5.12
CA ALA A 418 22.73 -0.07 4.42
C ALA A 418 21.89 -0.40 3.18
N HIS A 419 20.57 -0.42 3.31
CA HIS A 419 19.69 -0.78 2.22
C HIS A 419 19.62 0.29 1.12
N SER A 420 19.63 1.58 1.48
CA SER A 420 19.72 2.68 0.52
C SER A 420 20.99 2.58 -0.35
N LEU A 421 22.13 2.24 0.28
CA LEU A 421 23.39 2.06 -0.43
C LEU A 421 23.32 0.87 -1.41
N ILE A 422 22.75 -0.27 -0.98
CA ILE A 422 22.57 -1.45 -1.83
C ILE A 422 21.71 -1.12 -3.05
N LEU A 423 20.60 -0.39 -2.87
CA LEU A 423 19.72 -0.01 -3.97
C LEU A 423 20.42 0.92 -4.96
N VAL A 424 21.12 1.95 -4.47
CA VAL A 424 21.84 2.89 -5.36
C VAL A 424 22.92 2.15 -6.17
N ILE A 425 23.69 1.27 -5.55
CA ILE A 425 24.71 0.46 -6.24
C ILE A 425 24.06 -0.49 -7.25
N GLY A 426 22.98 -1.18 -6.86
CA GLY A 426 22.29 -2.14 -7.73
C GLY A 426 21.62 -1.51 -8.97
N PHE A 427 21.27 -0.23 -8.91
CA PHE A 427 20.73 0.52 -10.07
C PHE A 427 21.82 1.21 -10.91
N SER A 428 23.03 1.36 -10.38
CA SER A 428 24.15 1.97 -11.10
C SER A 428 24.98 0.96 -11.89
N LEU A 429 24.85 -0.33 -11.63
CA LEU A 429 25.42 -1.47 -12.37
C LEU A 429 24.48 -1.99 -13.44
#